data_e668c9e1beff8362693d3b1250f20dc0
#
_entry.id   e668c9e1beff8362693d3b1250f20dc0
#
_cell.length_a   1.000
_cell.length_b   1.000
_cell.length_c   1.000
_cell.angle_alpha   90.00
_cell.angle_beta   90.00
_cell.angle_gamma   90.00
#
_symmetry.space_group_name_H-M   'P 1'
#
loop_
_entity.id
_entity.type
_entity.pdbx_description
1 polymer ?
#
loop_
_entity_poly.entity_id
_entity_poly.type
_entity_poly.pdbx_seq_one_letter_code
_entity_poly.pdbx_strand_id
1 'polypeptide(L)'
;GKAISKALTYGQLTRMKIDNMREEHQERLIKNAEKIAAQQAEEDKKRKEAAKQPPKENGFIAVSIGEGIKEIFQGLGVDYLIEGGQTMNPSTEDMLTAIEKVNAKNIFILPNNKNIILAANQAKAMTEDKNIIVVPTKTVPQGITAMISYVPEKSAEENEEAMTEGIQMVKTGQVTYAVRDTHIDEKEIHQG
;
A
#
# COMPACT_ATOMS: atom_id res chain seq x y z
N GLY A 1 0.59 -47.50 -0.41
CA GLY A 1 0.84 -48.92 -0.61
C GLY A 1 0.31 -49.47 -1.93
N LYS A 2 -1.02 -49.53 -2.12
CA LYS A 2 -1.63 -50.18 -3.31
C LYS A 2 -1.17 -49.62 -4.65
N ALA A 3 -0.96 -48.32 -4.79
CA ALA A 3 -0.49 -47.68 -6.02
C ALA A 3 0.95 -48.08 -6.34
N ILE A 4 1.83 -48.14 -5.35
CA ILE A 4 3.23 -48.53 -5.49
C ILE A 4 3.31 -50.00 -5.86
N SER A 5 2.55 -50.89 -5.19
CA SER A 5 2.49 -52.31 -5.49
C SER A 5 2.02 -52.57 -6.93
N LYS A 6 1.04 -51.80 -7.41
CA LYS A 6 0.57 -51.93 -8.80
C LYS A 6 1.60 -51.41 -9.80
N ALA A 7 2.32 -50.32 -9.48
CA ALA A 7 3.37 -49.80 -10.36
C ALA A 7 4.55 -50.77 -10.50
N LEU A 8 4.92 -51.46 -9.43
CA LEU A 8 5.98 -52.51 -9.45
C LEU A 8 5.68 -53.67 -10.37
N THR A 9 4.41 -53.95 -10.74
CA THR A 9 4.05 -54.97 -11.72
C THR A 9 4.46 -54.61 -13.15
N TYR A 10 4.73 -53.32 -13.42
CA TYR A 10 5.12 -52.82 -14.75
C TYR A 10 6.62 -52.56 -14.90
N GLY A 11 7.38 -52.63 -13.79
CA GLY A 11 8.83 -52.43 -13.82
C GLY A 11 9.42 -52.01 -12.49
N GLN A 12 10.72 -51.76 -12.44
CA GLN A 12 11.40 -51.27 -11.24
C GLN A 12 11.18 -49.76 -11.05
N LEU A 13 10.84 -49.37 -9.82
CA LEU A 13 10.73 -47.98 -9.44
C LEU A 13 12.05 -47.49 -8.85
N THR A 14 12.63 -46.44 -9.46
CA THR A 14 13.87 -45.81 -8.97
C THR A 14 13.57 -44.37 -8.51
N ARG A 15 14.24 -43.95 -7.44
CA ARG A 15 14.14 -42.57 -6.89
C ARG A 15 12.71 -42.15 -6.49
N MET A 16 12.01 -43.06 -5.78
CA MET A 16 10.69 -42.73 -5.24
C MET A 16 10.81 -41.68 -4.13
N LYS A 17 10.02 -40.61 -4.22
CA LYS A 17 9.80 -39.66 -3.14
C LYS A 17 8.35 -39.82 -2.66
N ILE A 18 8.18 -40.14 -1.38
CA ILE A 18 6.87 -40.33 -0.76
C ILE A 18 6.77 -39.36 0.38
N ASP A 19 5.95 -38.32 0.22
CA ASP A 19 5.70 -37.33 1.25
C ASP A 19 4.25 -37.43 1.76
N ASN A 20 4.05 -37.22 3.06
CA ASN A 20 2.73 -37.13 3.63
C ASN A 20 2.21 -35.71 3.43
N MET A 21 1.31 -35.50 2.48
CA MET A 21 0.77 -34.18 2.15
C MET A 21 0.10 -33.47 3.35
N ARG A 22 -0.38 -34.21 4.34
CA ARG A 22 -0.93 -33.59 5.56
C ARG A 22 0.16 -33.01 6.46
N GLU A 23 1.29 -33.71 6.60
CA GLU A 23 2.45 -33.24 7.35
C GLU A 23 3.11 -32.06 6.63
N GLU A 24 3.28 -32.14 5.33
CA GLU A 24 3.80 -31.01 4.51
C GLU A 24 2.92 -29.78 4.61
N HIS A 25 1.59 -29.96 4.61
CA HIS A 25 0.66 -28.83 4.80
C HIS A 25 0.75 -28.20 6.19
N GLN A 26 0.86 -29.03 7.24
CA GLN A 26 1.05 -28.54 8.61
C GLN A 26 2.40 -27.83 8.79
N GLU A 27 3.48 -28.38 8.24
CA GLU A 27 4.80 -27.72 8.27
C GLU A 27 4.79 -26.37 7.54
N ARG A 28 4.10 -26.27 6.40
CA ARG A 28 3.91 -25.00 5.69
C ARG A 28 3.12 -23.97 6.52
N LEU A 29 2.06 -24.39 7.19
CA LEU A 29 1.28 -23.51 8.06
C LEU A 29 2.12 -23.01 9.24
N ILE A 30 2.91 -23.89 9.88
CA ILE A 30 3.80 -23.52 10.98
C ILE A 30 4.88 -22.54 10.50
N LYS A 31 5.58 -22.84 9.41
CA LYS A 31 6.59 -21.95 8.83
C LYS A 31 6.04 -20.59 8.41
N ASN A 32 4.81 -20.56 7.86
CA ASN A 32 4.17 -19.30 7.53
C ASN A 32 3.78 -18.50 8.79
N ALA A 33 3.26 -19.17 9.82
CA ALA A 33 2.94 -18.53 11.11
C ALA A 33 4.20 -17.98 11.79
N GLU A 34 5.30 -18.73 11.80
CA GLU A 34 6.59 -18.28 12.33
C GLU A 34 7.15 -17.08 11.54
N LYS A 35 7.04 -17.11 10.21
CA LYS A 35 7.47 -16.00 9.36
C LYS A 35 6.66 -14.73 9.61
N ILE A 36 5.33 -14.86 9.75
CA ILE A 36 4.44 -13.75 10.07
C ILE A 36 4.75 -13.21 11.48
N ALA A 37 4.93 -14.08 12.46
CA ALA A 37 5.28 -13.68 13.82
C ALA A 37 6.65 -12.98 13.89
N ALA A 38 7.65 -13.46 13.13
CA ALA A 38 8.95 -12.82 13.05
C ALA A 38 8.88 -11.44 12.38
N GLN A 39 8.09 -11.30 11.30
CA GLN A 39 7.87 -10.02 10.65
C GLN A 39 7.16 -9.02 11.58
N GLN A 40 6.12 -9.46 12.29
CA GLN A 40 5.42 -8.63 13.29
C GLN A 40 6.35 -8.20 14.43
N ALA A 41 7.17 -9.13 14.95
CA ALA A 41 8.14 -8.80 16.01
C ALA A 41 9.21 -7.81 15.54
N GLU A 42 9.65 -7.89 14.29
CA GLU A 42 10.61 -6.94 13.72
C GLU A 42 9.96 -5.57 13.46
N GLU A 43 8.72 -5.52 12.98
CA GLU A 43 7.94 -4.30 12.84
C GLU A 43 7.68 -3.62 14.20
N ASP A 44 7.30 -4.40 15.22
CA ASP A 44 7.09 -3.90 16.58
C ASP A 44 8.38 -3.35 17.19
N LYS A 45 9.51 -3.98 16.89
CA LYS A 45 10.82 -3.51 17.35
C LYS A 45 11.20 -2.19 16.67
N LYS A 46 11.02 -2.10 15.35
CA LYS A 46 11.21 -0.85 14.59
C LYS A 46 10.28 0.26 15.08
N ARG A 47 9.00 -0.08 15.39
CA ARG A 47 8.01 0.85 15.95
C ARG A 47 8.46 1.38 17.32
N LYS A 48 8.95 0.51 18.22
CA LYS A 48 9.46 0.91 19.53
C LYS A 48 10.73 1.74 19.45
N GLU A 49 11.59 1.49 18.47
CA GLU A 49 12.80 2.28 18.23
C GLU A 49 12.45 3.63 17.59
N ALA A 50 11.54 3.68 16.65
CA ALA A 50 11.03 4.93 16.05
C ALA A 50 10.30 5.81 17.08
N ALA A 51 9.52 5.22 17.99
CA ALA A 51 8.84 5.93 19.08
C ALA A 51 9.79 6.54 20.13
N LYS A 52 11.05 6.11 20.17
CA LYS A 52 12.09 6.69 21.04
C LYS A 52 12.78 7.90 20.43
N GLN A 53 12.61 8.13 19.13
CA GLN A 53 13.13 9.31 18.47
C GLN A 53 12.12 10.46 18.57
N PRO A 54 12.57 11.72 18.70
CA PRO A 54 11.66 12.84 18.65
C PRO A 54 10.88 12.81 17.33
N PRO A 55 9.59 13.17 17.34
CA PRO A 55 8.78 13.17 16.13
C PRO A 55 9.38 14.11 15.08
N LYS A 56 9.38 13.67 13.83
CA LYS A 56 9.70 14.54 12.69
C LYS A 56 8.71 15.69 12.65
N GLU A 57 9.11 16.82 12.09
CA GLU A 57 8.18 17.95 11.90
C GLU A 57 7.08 17.54 10.89
N ASN A 58 7.47 16.97 9.76
CA ASN A 58 6.57 16.54 8.69
C ASN A 58 6.80 15.08 8.32
N GLY A 59 5.73 14.34 8.08
CA GLY A 59 5.72 12.96 7.60
C GLY A 59 4.77 12.80 6.42
N PHE A 60 4.97 11.77 5.61
CA PHE A 60 4.24 11.55 4.37
C PHE A 60 3.70 10.14 4.27
N ILE A 61 2.41 10.04 3.92
CA ILE A 61 1.73 8.80 3.60
C ILE A 61 1.22 8.89 2.17
N ALA A 62 1.52 7.91 1.34
CA ALA A 62 0.96 7.83 -0.01
C ALA A 62 0.26 6.50 -0.25
N VAL A 63 -0.77 6.51 -1.09
CA VAL A 63 -1.42 5.30 -1.58
C VAL A 63 -0.88 4.98 -2.96
N SER A 64 -0.43 3.76 -3.15
CA SER A 64 0.07 3.31 -4.46
C SER A 64 -0.06 1.80 -4.62
N ILE A 65 0.02 1.33 -5.86
CA ILE A 65 0.09 -0.09 -6.20
C ILE A 65 1.29 -0.35 -7.10
N GLY A 66 1.96 -1.45 -6.86
CA GLY A 66 3.13 -1.89 -7.63
C GLY A 66 4.46 -1.39 -7.07
N GLU A 67 5.46 -2.27 -7.15
CA GLU A 67 6.76 -2.08 -6.51
C GLU A 67 7.52 -0.87 -7.08
N GLY A 68 7.48 -0.65 -8.40
CA GLY A 68 8.18 0.49 -9.02
C GLY A 68 7.65 1.86 -8.59
N ILE A 69 6.32 1.99 -8.39
CA ILE A 69 5.72 3.23 -7.86
C ILE A 69 6.08 3.43 -6.39
N LYS A 70 6.13 2.35 -5.63
CA LYS A 70 6.56 2.35 -4.23
C LYS A 70 8.01 2.85 -4.11
N GLU A 71 8.92 2.36 -4.93
CA GLU A 71 10.31 2.82 -4.96
C GLU A 71 10.43 4.33 -5.28
N ILE A 72 9.61 4.81 -6.20
CA ILE A 72 9.56 6.25 -6.54
C ILE A 72 9.14 7.08 -5.32
N PHE A 73 8.05 6.72 -4.65
CA PHE A 73 7.58 7.45 -3.48
C PHE A 73 8.55 7.37 -2.30
N GLN A 74 9.19 6.22 -2.08
CA GLN A 74 10.24 6.08 -1.08
C GLN A 74 11.45 6.98 -1.40
N GLY A 75 11.86 7.03 -2.66
CA GLY A 75 12.92 7.93 -3.14
C GLY A 75 12.58 9.42 -2.96
N LEU A 76 11.30 9.78 -2.99
CA LEU A 76 10.81 11.14 -2.72
C LEU A 76 10.65 11.44 -1.22
N GLY A 77 10.91 10.49 -0.33
CA GLY A 77 10.85 10.70 1.11
C GLY A 77 9.51 10.37 1.77
N VAL A 78 8.63 9.60 1.11
CA VAL A 78 7.41 9.10 1.73
C VAL A 78 7.75 8.09 2.82
N ASP A 79 7.23 8.31 4.04
CA ASP A 79 7.51 7.51 5.23
C ASP A 79 6.73 6.20 5.25
N TYR A 80 5.49 6.23 4.77
CA TYR A 80 4.62 5.06 4.76
C TYR A 80 3.79 4.97 3.48
N LEU A 81 3.73 3.78 2.92
CA LEU A 81 2.95 3.48 1.72
C LEU A 81 1.82 2.52 2.06
N ILE A 82 0.60 2.92 1.72
CA ILE A 82 -0.57 2.06 1.80
C ILE A 82 -0.75 1.41 0.43
N GLU A 83 -0.76 0.08 0.41
CA GLU A 83 -1.03 -0.65 -0.82
C GLU A 83 -2.52 -0.56 -1.17
N GLY A 84 -2.82 0.02 -2.31
CA GLY A 84 -4.19 0.20 -2.76
C GLY A 84 -4.26 0.96 -4.08
N GLY A 85 -5.39 0.85 -4.75
CA GLY A 85 -5.56 1.45 -6.06
C GLY A 85 -6.93 1.20 -6.66
N GLN A 86 -7.02 0.93 -7.96
CA GLN A 86 -8.27 0.89 -8.72
C GLN A 86 -9.29 -0.16 -8.25
N THR A 87 -8.83 -1.29 -7.73
CA THR A 87 -9.68 -2.43 -7.33
C THR A 87 -9.73 -2.68 -5.82
N MET A 88 -8.74 -2.17 -5.07
CA MET A 88 -8.68 -2.27 -3.61
C MET A 88 -8.49 -0.87 -3.02
N ASN A 89 -9.58 -0.24 -2.62
CA ASN A 89 -9.52 1.04 -1.93
C ASN A 89 -9.22 0.81 -0.45
N PRO A 90 -8.15 1.39 0.10
CA PRO A 90 -7.89 1.37 1.53
C PRO A 90 -9.06 1.96 2.32
N SER A 91 -9.36 1.34 3.44
CA SER A 91 -10.37 1.79 4.38
C SER A 91 -9.86 2.96 5.23
N THR A 92 -10.78 3.59 5.98
CA THR A 92 -10.43 4.59 7.00
C THR A 92 -9.51 3.98 8.07
N GLU A 93 -9.72 2.71 8.43
CA GLU A 93 -8.89 1.98 9.40
C GLU A 93 -7.45 1.77 8.91
N ASP A 94 -7.26 1.48 7.62
CA ASP A 94 -5.94 1.38 7.00
C ASP A 94 -5.21 2.74 7.06
N MET A 95 -5.93 3.85 6.85
CA MET A 95 -5.40 5.20 6.99
C MET A 95 -4.99 5.51 8.43
N LEU A 96 -5.83 5.19 9.42
CA LEU A 96 -5.50 5.37 10.83
C LEU A 96 -4.27 4.55 11.24
N THR A 97 -4.21 3.31 10.80
CA THR A 97 -3.03 2.44 11.02
C THR A 97 -1.76 3.04 10.43
N ALA A 98 -1.85 3.62 9.23
CA ALA A 98 -0.71 4.30 8.60
C ALA A 98 -0.29 5.56 9.38
N ILE A 99 -1.25 6.37 9.81
CA ILE A 99 -1.01 7.58 10.64
C ILE A 99 -0.29 7.21 11.95
N GLU A 100 -0.68 6.13 12.60
CA GLU A 100 -0.03 5.65 13.81
C GLU A 100 1.43 5.23 13.59
N LYS A 101 1.74 4.67 12.41
CA LYS A 101 3.08 4.19 12.06
C LYS A 101 4.07 5.31 11.73
N VAL A 102 3.58 6.49 11.38
CA VAL A 102 4.41 7.65 11.05
C VAL A 102 4.60 8.53 12.29
N ASN A 103 5.84 8.60 12.78
CA ASN A 103 6.20 9.43 13.94
C ASN A 103 6.54 10.87 13.50
N ALA A 104 5.49 11.65 13.23
CA ALA A 104 5.59 13.06 12.83
C ALA A 104 4.48 13.89 13.47
N LYS A 105 4.69 15.20 13.61
CA LYS A 105 3.69 16.16 14.12
C LYS A 105 2.64 16.46 13.05
N ASN A 106 3.09 16.77 11.83
CA ASN A 106 2.24 16.97 10.67
C ASN A 106 2.36 15.77 9.75
N ILE A 107 1.24 15.24 9.26
CA ILE A 107 1.23 14.12 8.32
C ILE A 107 0.46 14.51 7.07
N PHE A 108 1.17 14.53 5.94
CA PHE A 108 0.60 14.75 4.63
C PHE A 108 0.17 13.41 4.04
N ILE A 109 -1.11 13.30 3.66
CA ILE A 109 -1.68 12.10 3.04
C ILE A 109 -1.94 12.38 1.56
N LEU A 110 -1.39 11.54 0.70
CA LEU A 110 -1.52 11.56 -0.76
C LEU A 110 -2.37 10.36 -1.20
N PRO A 111 -3.70 10.50 -1.34
CA PRO A 111 -4.60 9.39 -1.67
C PRO A 111 -4.37 8.81 -3.07
N ASN A 112 -3.95 9.63 -4.03
CA ASN A 112 -3.66 9.27 -5.43
C ASN A 112 -4.84 8.59 -6.18
N ASN A 113 -6.04 8.68 -5.60
CA ASN A 113 -7.27 8.17 -6.16
C ASN A 113 -8.46 8.94 -5.59
N LYS A 114 -9.37 9.40 -6.45
CA LYS A 114 -10.56 10.18 -6.04
C LYS A 114 -11.44 9.45 -5.01
N ASN A 115 -11.51 8.11 -5.09
CA ASN A 115 -12.36 7.29 -4.21
C ASN A 115 -11.76 7.13 -2.80
N ILE A 116 -10.46 7.37 -2.63
CA ILE A 116 -9.73 7.22 -1.38
C ILE A 116 -9.71 8.52 -0.57
N ILE A 117 -9.92 9.68 -1.23
CA ILE A 117 -9.93 11.00 -0.57
C ILE A 117 -10.91 11.05 0.60
N LEU A 118 -12.09 10.41 0.45
CA LEU A 118 -13.09 10.38 1.50
C LEU A 118 -12.59 9.64 2.75
N ALA A 119 -11.98 8.47 2.57
CA ALA A 119 -11.41 7.68 3.67
C ALA A 119 -10.28 8.44 4.38
N ALA A 120 -9.42 9.14 3.62
CA ALA A 120 -8.36 9.99 4.18
C ALA A 120 -8.93 11.15 5.00
N ASN A 121 -9.99 11.81 4.53
CA ASN A 121 -10.65 12.90 5.28
C ASN A 121 -11.37 12.38 6.53
N GLN A 122 -11.94 11.19 6.50
CA GLN A 122 -12.53 10.55 7.69
C GLN A 122 -11.44 10.23 8.72
N ALA A 123 -10.31 9.69 8.30
CA ALA A 123 -9.18 9.44 9.19
C ALA A 123 -8.63 10.75 9.80
N LYS A 124 -8.54 11.83 9.01
CA LYS A 124 -8.20 13.17 9.50
C LYS A 124 -9.15 13.61 10.62
N ALA A 125 -10.46 13.45 10.42
CA ALA A 125 -11.47 13.87 11.42
C ALA A 125 -11.44 13.02 12.71
N MET A 126 -10.89 11.80 12.66
CA MET A 126 -10.77 10.88 13.80
C MET A 126 -9.43 10.98 14.53
N THR A 127 -8.47 11.71 13.99
CA THR A 127 -7.13 11.87 14.58
C THR A 127 -7.05 13.21 15.30
N GLU A 128 -6.77 13.19 16.60
CA GLU A 128 -6.70 14.40 17.45
C GLU A 128 -5.28 14.76 17.89
N ASP A 129 -4.38 13.78 17.90
CA ASP A 129 -3.01 13.90 18.45
C ASP A 129 -1.98 14.39 17.43
N LYS A 130 -2.31 14.44 16.15
CA LYS A 130 -1.44 14.86 15.05
C LYS A 130 -2.20 15.78 14.08
N ASN A 131 -1.47 16.68 13.45
CA ASN A 131 -2.03 17.52 12.39
C ASN A 131 -2.04 16.73 11.06
N ILE A 132 -3.23 16.34 10.59
CA ILE A 132 -3.39 15.59 9.36
C ILE A 132 -3.79 16.50 8.21
N ILE A 133 -3.02 16.47 7.14
CA ILE A 133 -3.20 17.28 5.94
C ILE A 133 -3.45 16.34 4.76
N VAL A 134 -4.65 16.40 4.19
CA VAL A 134 -5.00 15.58 3.03
C VAL A 134 -4.83 16.42 1.76
N VAL A 135 -3.77 16.15 1.01
CA VAL A 135 -3.57 16.74 -0.32
C VAL A 135 -4.43 15.97 -1.31
N PRO A 136 -5.41 16.61 -2.00
CA PRO A 136 -6.46 15.90 -2.74
C PRO A 136 -5.98 15.34 -4.09
N THR A 137 -4.92 14.56 -4.08
CA THR A 137 -4.36 13.88 -5.26
C THR A 137 -5.30 12.78 -5.76
N LYS A 138 -5.62 12.81 -7.05
CA LYS A 138 -6.55 11.88 -7.70
C LYS A 138 -5.83 10.83 -8.54
N THR A 139 -4.53 11.03 -8.76
CA THR A 139 -3.69 10.17 -9.62
C THR A 139 -2.27 10.10 -9.06
N VAL A 140 -1.55 9.04 -9.39
CA VAL A 140 -0.14 8.86 -9.00
C VAL A 140 0.76 10.01 -9.48
N PRO A 141 0.66 10.48 -10.75
CA PRO A 141 1.42 11.65 -11.19
C PRO A 141 1.16 12.90 -10.34
N GLN A 142 -0.08 13.14 -9.91
CA GLN A 142 -0.37 14.23 -8.98
C GLN A 142 0.32 14.04 -7.64
N GLY A 143 0.32 12.82 -7.08
CA GLY A 143 1.04 12.53 -5.84
C GLY A 143 2.54 12.78 -5.94
N ILE A 144 3.16 12.38 -7.04
CA ILE A 144 4.58 12.64 -7.32
C ILE A 144 4.83 14.15 -7.40
N THR A 145 4.01 14.89 -8.13
CA THR A 145 4.14 16.35 -8.25
C THR A 145 3.95 17.03 -6.90
N ALA A 146 3.00 16.59 -6.09
CA ALA A 146 2.80 17.11 -4.74
C ALA A 146 4.08 16.96 -3.90
N MET A 147 4.71 15.78 -3.92
CA MET A 147 5.98 15.55 -3.21
C MET A 147 7.12 16.45 -3.71
N ILE A 148 7.20 16.67 -5.02
CA ILE A 148 8.21 17.57 -5.62
C ILE A 148 7.96 19.03 -5.25
N SER A 149 6.70 19.42 -5.04
CA SER A 149 6.30 20.79 -4.66
C SER A 149 6.50 21.09 -3.16
N TYR A 150 6.79 20.06 -2.36
CA TYR A 150 7.08 20.22 -0.93
C TYR A 150 8.42 20.92 -0.70
N VAL A 151 8.43 21.88 0.22
CA VAL A 151 9.62 22.65 0.60
C VAL A 151 9.81 22.54 2.12
N PRO A 152 10.92 21.90 2.59
CA PRO A 152 11.13 21.61 4.02
C PRO A 152 11.13 22.84 4.94
N GLU A 153 11.51 24.01 4.42
CA GLU A 153 11.64 25.26 5.18
C GLU A 153 10.32 26.00 5.37
N LYS A 154 9.25 25.58 4.66
CA LYS A 154 7.93 26.18 4.76
C LYS A 154 7.10 25.53 5.87
N SER A 155 6.11 26.28 6.38
CA SER A 155 5.12 25.75 7.30
C SER A 155 4.27 24.64 6.68
N ALA A 156 3.52 23.91 7.51
CA ALA A 156 2.62 22.87 7.04
C ALA A 156 1.51 23.41 6.13
N GLU A 157 0.98 24.59 6.46
CA GLU A 157 -0.07 25.28 5.70
C GLU A 157 0.45 25.78 4.34
N GLU A 158 1.63 26.40 4.32
CA GLU A 158 2.27 26.85 3.08
C GLU A 158 2.61 25.67 2.15
N ASN A 159 2.97 24.54 2.72
CA ASN A 159 3.20 23.32 1.98
C ASN A 159 1.90 22.68 1.46
N GLU A 160 0.83 22.68 2.25
CA GLU A 160 -0.50 22.24 1.78
C GLU A 160 -0.94 23.04 0.56
N GLU A 161 -0.76 24.36 0.59
CA GLU A 161 -1.10 25.25 -0.53
C GLU A 161 -0.20 24.96 -1.75
N ALA A 162 1.11 24.94 -1.58
CA ALA A 162 2.05 24.70 -2.67
C ALA A 162 1.86 23.33 -3.34
N MET A 163 1.64 22.28 -2.54
CA MET A 163 1.36 20.93 -3.03
C MET A 163 0.02 20.88 -3.77
N THR A 164 -1.00 21.58 -3.24
CA THR A 164 -2.35 21.63 -3.84
C THR A 164 -2.34 22.43 -5.16
N GLU A 165 -1.60 23.53 -5.23
CA GLU A 165 -1.40 24.26 -6.50
C GLU A 165 -0.65 23.42 -7.53
N GLY A 166 0.43 22.76 -7.11
CA GLY A 166 1.24 21.90 -7.98
C GLY A 166 0.43 20.83 -8.68
N ILE A 167 -0.48 20.16 -7.97
CA ILE A 167 -1.31 19.10 -8.56
C ILE A 167 -2.33 19.60 -9.58
N GLN A 168 -2.73 20.86 -9.54
CA GLN A 168 -3.68 21.44 -10.51
C GLN A 168 -3.07 21.54 -11.92
N MET A 169 -1.75 21.67 -12.01
CA MET A 169 -1.03 21.74 -13.28
C MET A 169 -0.87 20.38 -13.96
N VAL A 170 -1.13 19.28 -13.25
CA VAL A 170 -0.91 17.92 -13.74
C VAL A 170 -2.10 17.45 -14.56
N LYS A 171 -1.84 17.13 -15.83
CA LYS A 171 -2.78 16.43 -16.70
C LYS A 171 -2.41 14.96 -16.76
N THR A 172 -3.34 14.08 -16.38
CA THR A 172 -3.10 12.63 -16.34
C THR A 172 -3.90 11.94 -17.43
N GLY A 173 -3.21 11.19 -18.30
CA GLY A 173 -3.82 10.19 -19.17
C GLY A 173 -3.73 8.81 -18.51
N GLN A 174 -4.79 8.03 -18.60
CA GLN A 174 -4.83 6.67 -18.07
C GLN A 174 -5.37 5.70 -19.11
N VAL A 175 -4.63 4.64 -19.36
CA VAL A 175 -5.07 3.50 -20.18
C VAL A 175 -5.48 2.38 -19.24
N THR A 176 -6.67 1.84 -19.45
CA THR A 176 -7.22 0.74 -18.66
C THR A 176 -8.06 -0.17 -19.54
N TYR A 177 -8.44 -1.32 -19.01
CA TYR A 177 -9.35 -2.24 -19.68
C TYR A 177 -10.67 -2.35 -18.89
N ALA A 178 -11.75 -2.66 -19.60
CA ALA A 178 -13.05 -2.88 -18.99
C ALA A 178 -13.13 -4.30 -18.43
N VAL A 179 -13.43 -4.45 -17.13
CA VAL A 179 -13.64 -5.76 -16.48
C VAL A 179 -15.03 -6.35 -16.78
N ARG A 180 -15.92 -5.56 -17.36
CA ARG A 180 -17.29 -5.92 -17.79
C ARG A 180 -17.76 -4.95 -18.84
N ASP A 181 -18.75 -5.35 -19.64
CA ASP A 181 -19.40 -4.44 -20.57
C ASP A 181 -20.03 -3.26 -19.82
N THR A 182 -19.82 -2.06 -20.32
CA THR A 182 -20.32 -0.82 -19.71
C THR A 182 -20.55 0.24 -20.78
N HIS A 183 -21.31 1.29 -20.43
CA HIS A 183 -21.51 2.46 -21.27
C HIS A 183 -20.86 3.66 -20.58
N ILE A 184 -20.10 4.44 -21.34
CA ILE A 184 -19.59 5.74 -20.92
C ILE A 184 -20.02 6.75 -21.96
N ASP A 185 -20.86 7.68 -21.53
CA ASP A 185 -21.57 8.61 -22.41
C ASP A 185 -22.34 7.85 -23.52
N GLU A 186 -22.10 8.13 -24.79
CA GLU A 186 -22.73 7.48 -25.92
C GLU A 186 -21.92 6.28 -26.47
N LYS A 187 -20.84 5.87 -25.81
CA LYS A 187 -19.97 4.79 -26.27
C LYS A 187 -20.18 3.51 -25.47
N GLU A 188 -20.44 2.45 -26.21
CA GLU A 188 -20.45 1.09 -25.66
C GLU A 188 -19.00 0.59 -25.52
N ILE A 189 -18.63 0.12 -24.34
CA ILE A 189 -17.29 -0.39 -24.06
C ILE A 189 -17.45 -1.85 -23.68
N HIS A 190 -16.85 -2.74 -24.45
CA HIS A 190 -16.85 -4.17 -24.21
C HIS A 190 -15.71 -4.59 -23.30
N GLN A 191 -15.91 -5.70 -22.60
CA GLN A 191 -14.90 -6.33 -21.78
C GLN A 191 -13.66 -6.70 -22.62
N GLY A 192 -12.45 -6.28 -22.18
CA GLY A 192 -11.16 -6.57 -22.83
C GLY A 192 -10.22 -5.39 -22.86
#